data_72a078d3280bffdbb1a0727a19848ed7
#
_entry.id   72a078d3280bffdbb1a0727a19848ed7
#
_cell.length_a   1.000
_cell.length_b   1.000
_cell.length_c   1.000
_cell.angle_alpha   90.00
_cell.angle_beta   90.00
_cell.angle_gamma   90.00
#
_symmetry.space_group_name_H-M   'P 1'
#
loop_
_entity.id
_entity.type
_entity.pdbx_description
1 polymer ?
#
loop_
_entity_poly.entity_id
_entity_poly.type
_entity_poly.pdbx_seq_one_letter_code
_entity_poly.pdbx_strand_id
1 'polypeptide(L)'
;LKCEIEVPEDGLYELILTYKGIDRKDLVFSFEIDGKVPFLEAESLIFPIGWVDQGKSRTDGNGNEIAPEQVPYDGFVSVRAKDYTGQQTRPYAFYLKAGTCELSLKSVSGSSIVKDIVFEKRQEILTYDEWISKQSITDLNNEVICIEGENPVLKSDSALIPLVDNTTPFVSPSDPVKDKLNYIGGSNWSKTGDTITWSFNVE
;
A
#
# COMPACT_ATOMS: atom_id res chain seq x y z
N LEU A 1 -10.95 -14.14 -14.38
CA LEU A 1 -12.18 -13.42 -14.09
C LEU A 1 -12.57 -12.59 -15.29
N LYS A 2 -13.85 -12.63 -15.67
CA LYS A 2 -14.44 -11.73 -16.67
C LYS A 2 -15.68 -11.11 -16.08
N CYS A 3 -15.89 -9.81 -16.34
CA CYS A 3 -17.09 -9.07 -15.96
C CYS A 3 -17.34 -7.93 -16.94
N GLU A 4 -18.58 -7.49 -16.99
CA GLU A 4 -18.98 -6.27 -17.71
C GLU A 4 -19.13 -5.13 -16.73
N ILE A 5 -18.73 -3.93 -17.16
CA ILE A 5 -18.92 -2.68 -16.42
C ILE A 5 -19.62 -1.66 -17.30
N GLU A 6 -20.41 -0.78 -16.66
CA GLU A 6 -20.99 0.39 -17.29
C GLU A 6 -20.11 1.62 -17.00
N VAL A 7 -19.57 2.22 -18.04
CA VAL A 7 -18.74 3.42 -17.98
C VAL A 7 -19.63 4.64 -18.26
N PRO A 8 -19.73 5.60 -17.31
CA PRO A 8 -20.69 6.71 -17.45
C PRO A 8 -20.28 7.72 -18.53
N GLU A 9 -18.99 7.91 -18.76
CA GLU A 9 -18.46 8.87 -19.73
C GLU A 9 -17.06 8.48 -20.22
N ASP A 10 -16.67 8.95 -21.39
CA ASP A 10 -15.32 8.77 -21.92
C ASP A 10 -14.28 9.40 -20.97
N GLY A 11 -13.16 8.73 -20.74
CA GLY A 11 -12.12 9.33 -19.92
C GLY A 11 -11.00 8.39 -19.49
N LEU A 12 -10.09 8.94 -18.71
CA LEU A 12 -9.03 8.20 -18.03
C LEU A 12 -9.50 7.80 -16.64
N TYR A 13 -9.34 6.53 -16.33
CA TYR A 13 -9.74 5.93 -15.04
C TYR A 13 -8.55 5.23 -14.40
N GLU A 14 -8.50 5.22 -13.09
CA GLU A 14 -7.54 4.49 -12.28
C GLU A 14 -8.18 3.22 -11.73
N LEU A 15 -7.50 2.09 -11.87
CA LEU A 15 -7.97 0.79 -11.38
C LEU A 15 -7.60 0.63 -9.90
N ILE A 16 -8.59 0.29 -9.09
CA ILE A 16 -8.42 -0.16 -7.71
C ILE A 16 -8.91 -1.58 -7.60
N LEU A 17 -8.04 -2.46 -7.12
CA LEU A 17 -8.36 -3.85 -6.88
C LEU A 17 -8.43 -4.10 -5.37
N THR A 18 -9.55 -4.64 -4.89
CA THR A 18 -9.69 -5.12 -3.52
C THR A 18 -9.57 -6.63 -3.51
N TYR A 19 -8.55 -7.14 -2.83
CA TYR A 19 -8.21 -8.56 -2.84
C TYR A 19 -7.61 -9.01 -1.51
N LYS A 20 -7.58 -10.35 -1.34
CA LYS A 20 -6.87 -11.05 -0.28
C LYS A 20 -5.91 -12.05 -0.92
N GLY A 21 -4.63 -11.98 -0.60
CA GLY A 21 -3.64 -12.99 -0.97
C GLY A 21 -3.89 -14.30 -0.22
N ILE A 22 -3.68 -15.44 -0.90
CA ILE A 22 -3.82 -16.78 -0.30
C ILE A 22 -2.44 -17.36 0.02
N ASP A 23 -1.46 -17.09 -0.83
CA ASP A 23 -0.07 -17.50 -0.66
C ASP A 23 0.82 -16.30 -0.26
N ARG A 24 2.12 -16.57 -0.01
CA ARG A 24 3.09 -15.53 0.39
C ARG A 24 3.75 -14.85 -0.81
N LYS A 25 3.03 -14.69 -1.91
CA LYS A 25 3.53 -14.10 -3.15
C LYS A 25 2.72 -12.91 -3.56
N ASP A 26 3.40 -11.90 -4.08
CA ASP A 26 2.72 -10.80 -4.76
C ASP A 26 1.92 -11.33 -5.93
N LEU A 27 0.77 -10.71 -6.15
CA LEU A 27 -0.11 -11.06 -7.23
C LEU A 27 0.32 -10.33 -8.49
N VAL A 28 0.32 -11.04 -9.60
CA VAL A 28 0.55 -10.46 -10.91
C VAL A 28 -0.64 -10.81 -11.79
N PHE A 29 -1.27 -9.79 -12.33
CA PHE A 29 -2.40 -9.96 -13.24
C PHE A 29 -2.12 -9.35 -14.61
N SER A 30 -2.56 -10.04 -15.66
CA SER A 30 -2.77 -9.45 -16.97
C SER A 30 -4.19 -8.92 -17.06
N PHE A 31 -4.33 -7.70 -17.53
CA PHE A 31 -5.60 -6.98 -17.62
C PHE A 31 -5.96 -6.65 -19.08
N GLU A 32 -7.18 -7.00 -19.48
CA GLU A 32 -7.71 -6.73 -20.83
C GLU A 32 -9.03 -5.96 -20.74
N ILE A 33 -9.24 -5.05 -21.69
CA ILE A 33 -10.48 -4.32 -21.91
C ILE A 33 -10.95 -4.65 -23.34
N ASP A 34 -12.17 -5.16 -23.48
CA ASP A 34 -12.75 -5.61 -24.75
C ASP A 34 -11.81 -6.56 -25.53
N GLY A 35 -11.17 -7.48 -24.77
CA GLY A 35 -10.26 -8.49 -25.30
C GLY A 35 -8.90 -7.96 -25.75
N LYS A 36 -8.53 -6.73 -25.40
CA LYS A 36 -7.23 -6.11 -25.74
C LYS A 36 -6.50 -5.64 -24.49
N VAL A 37 -5.20 -5.86 -24.47
CA VAL A 37 -4.31 -5.25 -23.47
C VAL A 37 -4.18 -3.76 -23.79
N PRO A 38 -4.57 -2.86 -22.86
CA PRO A 38 -4.63 -1.43 -23.16
C PRO A 38 -3.25 -0.74 -23.32
N PHE A 39 -2.24 -1.25 -22.65
CA PHE A 39 -0.83 -0.83 -22.72
C PHE A 39 0.05 -1.96 -22.20
N LEU A 40 1.36 -1.91 -22.49
CA LEU A 40 2.29 -3.04 -22.25
C LEU A 40 2.32 -3.48 -20.78
N GLU A 41 2.38 -2.56 -19.85
CA GLU A 41 2.46 -2.85 -18.42
C GLU A 41 1.19 -3.55 -17.89
N ALA A 42 0.06 -3.39 -18.59
CA ALA A 42 -1.18 -4.10 -18.23
C ALA A 42 -1.12 -5.62 -18.45
N GLU A 43 -0.09 -6.14 -19.11
CA GLU A 43 0.19 -7.58 -19.18
C GLU A 43 0.69 -8.15 -17.85
N SER A 44 1.21 -7.30 -16.94
CA SER A 44 1.84 -7.73 -15.70
C SER A 44 1.69 -6.72 -14.55
N LEU A 45 0.46 -6.36 -14.23
CA LEU A 45 0.17 -5.48 -13.09
C LEU A 45 0.48 -6.20 -11.77
N ILE A 46 1.33 -5.59 -10.95
CA ILE A 46 1.74 -6.12 -9.66
C ILE A 46 0.83 -5.57 -8.56
N PHE A 47 0.38 -6.45 -7.68
CA PHE A 47 -0.40 -6.12 -6.50
C PHE A 47 0.21 -6.82 -5.28
N PRO A 48 0.94 -6.10 -4.41
CA PRO A 48 1.62 -6.68 -3.27
C PRO A 48 0.63 -7.21 -2.24
N ILE A 49 0.95 -8.34 -1.61
CA ILE A 49 0.17 -8.80 -0.46
C ILE A 49 0.50 -7.94 0.77
N GLY A 50 -0.49 -7.83 1.68
CA GLY A 50 -0.27 -7.17 2.96
C GLY A 50 0.51 -8.07 3.94
N TRP A 51 1.34 -7.47 4.79
CA TRP A 51 2.08 -8.12 5.85
C TRP A 51 1.81 -7.44 7.18
N VAL A 52 1.77 -8.22 8.25
CA VAL A 52 1.55 -7.74 9.62
C VAL A 52 2.50 -8.43 10.59
N ASP A 53 2.71 -7.81 11.72
CA ASP A 53 3.45 -8.39 12.84
C ASP A 53 2.62 -9.47 13.51
N GLN A 54 3.21 -10.65 13.72
CA GLN A 54 2.59 -11.74 14.49
C GLN A 54 2.75 -11.48 16.00
N GLY A 55 1.81 -10.71 16.56
CA GLY A 55 1.83 -10.33 17.96
C GLY A 55 2.78 -9.18 18.25
N LYS A 56 3.22 -9.09 19.50
CA LYS A 56 4.13 -8.05 19.98
C LYS A 56 5.59 -8.50 19.91
N SER A 57 6.52 -7.55 19.98
CA SER A 57 7.93 -7.81 20.23
C SER A 57 8.12 -8.72 21.46
N ARG A 58 9.13 -9.57 21.40
CA ARG A 58 9.54 -10.42 22.51
C ARG A 58 10.82 -9.88 23.13
N THR A 59 11.10 -10.26 24.36
CA THR A 59 12.35 -9.90 25.05
C THR A 59 13.19 -11.15 25.24
N ASP A 60 14.46 -11.10 24.92
CA ASP A 60 15.42 -12.17 25.17
C ASP A 60 15.84 -12.25 26.64
N GLY A 61 16.68 -13.24 27.01
CA GLY A 61 17.19 -13.43 28.39
C GLY A 61 18.08 -12.26 28.89
N ASN A 62 18.57 -11.38 28.00
CA ASN A 62 19.39 -10.23 28.32
C ASN A 62 18.55 -8.93 28.40
N GLY A 63 17.28 -9.01 28.06
CA GLY A 63 16.36 -7.88 28.05
C GLY A 63 16.34 -7.08 26.73
N ASN A 64 16.92 -7.62 25.65
CA ASN A 64 16.85 -7.04 24.33
C ASN A 64 15.52 -7.37 23.66
N GLU A 65 14.97 -6.43 22.93
CA GLU A 65 13.74 -6.64 22.16
C GLU A 65 14.04 -7.32 20.82
N ILE A 66 13.20 -8.28 20.47
CA ILE A 66 13.26 -9.04 19.22
C ILE A 66 12.01 -8.70 18.41
N ALA A 67 12.21 -8.34 17.16
CA ALA A 67 11.11 -8.05 16.25
C ALA A 67 10.15 -9.24 16.12
N PRO A 68 8.84 -9.00 15.97
CA PRO A 68 7.87 -10.05 15.75
C PRO A 68 8.05 -10.69 14.37
N GLU A 69 7.61 -11.95 14.27
CA GLU A 69 7.56 -12.63 12.98
C GLU A 69 6.58 -11.90 12.03
N GLN A 70 6.94 -11.85 10.75
CA GLN A 70 6.10 -11.26 9.72
C GLN A 70 5.21 -12.34 9.11
N VAL A 71 3.91 -12.09 9.12
CA VAL A 71 2.92 -12.99 8.51
C VAL A 71 2.06 -12.26 7.49
N PRO A 72 1.58 -12.95 6.45
CA PRO A 72 0.62 -12.36 5.51
C PRO A 72 -0.62 -11.87 6.25
N TYR A 73 -1.10 -10.69 5.86
CA TYR A 73 -2.33 -10.13 6.38
C TYR A 73 -3.54 -10.98 5.94
N ASP A 74 -4.30 -11.50 6.91
CA ASP A 74 -5.47 -12.35 6.68
C ASP A 74 -6.75 -11.52 6.44
N GLY A 75 -6.65 -10.46 5.64
CA GLY A 75 -7.76 -9.56 5.29
C GLY A 75 -7.71 -9.10 3.85
N PHE A 76 -8.69 -8.29 3.48
CA PHE A 76 -8.72 -7.64 2.17
C PHE A 76 -7.94 -6.33 2.21
N VAL A 77 -7.15 -6.09 1.17
CA VAL A 77 -6.45 -4.84 0.91
C VAL A 77 -6.96 -4.22 -0.38
N SER A 78 -7.04 -2.90 -0.44
CA SER A 78 -7.41 -2.16 -1.64
C SER A 78 -6.20 -1.42 -2.17
N VAL A 79 -5.76 -1.75 -3.38
CA VAL A 79 -4.54 -1.24 -3.99
C VAL A 79 -4.82 -0.67 -5.36
N ARG A 80 -4.33 0.55 -5.64
CA ARG A 80 -4.34 1.13 -6.98
C ARG A 80 -3.27 0.49 -7.85
N ALA A 81 -3.63 0.20 -9.09
CA ALA A 81 -2.67 -0.26 -10.10
C ALA A 81 -1.64 0.85 -10.37
N LYS A 82 -0.39 0.59 -10.04
CA LYS A 82 0.72 1.54 -10.18
C LYS A 82 2.00 0.86 -10.65
N ASP A 83 2.95 1.66 -11.08
CA ASP A 83 4.27 1.19 -11.45
C ASP A 83 5.12 0.91 -10.21
N TYR A 84 5.58 -0.34 -10.06
CA TYR A 84 6.52 -0.77 -9.02
C TYR A 84 7.98 -0.78 -9.50
N THR A 85 8.25 -0.33 -10.74
CA THR A 85 9.62 -0.19 -11.28
C THR A 85 10.19 1.22 -11.07
N GLY A 86 9.33 2.19 -10.69
CA GLY A 86 9.73 3.56 -10.40
C GLY A 86 9.84 4.48 -11.62
N GLN A 87 9.40 4.04 -12.78
CA GLN A 87 9.41 4.87 -13.98
C GLN A 87 8.27 5.89 -14.00
N GLN A 88 7.16 5.56 -13.33
CA GLN A 88 6.00 6.43 -13.21
C GLN A 88 5.60 6.61 -11.74
N THR A 89 5.38 7.85 -11.34
CA THR A 89 4.96 8.19 -9.96
C THR A 89 3.45 8.15 -9.77
N ARG A 90 2.68 8.31 -10.87
CA ARG A 90 1.21 8.28 -10.83
C ARG A 90 0.69 6.87 -11.10
N PRO A 91 -0.48 6.51 -10.54
CA PRO A 91 -1.17 5.27 -10.91
C PRO A 91 -1.39 5.16 -12.41
N TYR A 92 -1.46 3.93 -12.91
CA TYR A 92 -1.80 3.68 -14.30
C TYR A 92 -3.20 4.22 -14.63
N ALA A 93 -3.35 4.80 -15.81
CA ALA A 93 -4.61 5.32 -16.29
C ALA A 93 -5.09 4.48 -17.48
N PHE A 94 -6.32 4.01 -17.40
CA PHE A 94 -7.01 3.23 -18.42
C PHE A 94 -8.00 4.15 -19.13
N TYR A 95 -7.88 4.29 -20.45
CA TYR A 95 -8.88 5.01 -21.22
C TYR A 95 -10.10 4.09 -21.43
N LEU A 96 -11.24 4.50 -20.87
CA LEU A 96 -12.51 3.82 -21.04
C LEU A 96 -13.47 4.70 -21.84
N LYS A 97 -14.22 4.06 -22.74
CA LYS A 97 -15.31 4.70 -23.48
C LYS A 97 -16.62 4.54 -22.71
N ALA A 98 -17.50 5.54 -22.81
CA ALA A 98 -18.86 5.46 -22.30
C ALA A 98 -19.63 4.26 -22.88
N GLY A 99 -20.41 3.60 -22.03
CA GLY A 99 -21.17 2.40 -22.36
C GLY A 99 -20.61 1.16 -21.69
N THR A 100 -21.05 0.00 -22.12
CA THR A 100 -20.64 -1.31 -21.58
C THR A 100 -19.27 -1.70 -22.14
N CYS A 101 -18.35 -2.13 -21.28
CA CYS A 101 -17.10 -2.78 -21.70
C CYS A 101 -16.85 -4.08 -20.95
N GLU A 102 -16.23 -5.07 -21.60
CA GLU A 102 -15.81 -6.34 -20.98
C GLU A 102 -14.42 -6.16 -20.35
N LEU A 103 -14.31 -6.50 -19.09
CA LEU A 103 -13.03 -6.59 -18.37
C LEU A 103 -12.62 -8.05 -18.23
N SER A 104 -11.35 -8.32 -18.49
CA SER A 104 -10.75 -9.64 -18.23
C SER A 104 -9.53 -9.49 -17.36
N LEU A 105 -9.52 -10.18 -16.21
CA LEU A 105 -8.40 -10.27 -15.29
C LEU A 105 -7.88 -11.70 -15.30
N LYS A 106 -6.64 -11.90 -15.75
CA LYS A 106 -5.96 -13.19 -15.82
C LYS A 106 -4.83 -13.24 -14.80
N SER A 107 -4.81 -14.24 -13.93
CA SER A 107 -3.71 -14.46 -13.00
C SER A 107 -2.47 -14.94 -13.77
N VAL A 108 -1.35 -14.23 -13.58
CA VAL A 108 -0.02 -14.60 -14.08
C VAL A 108 0.80 -15.22 -12.95
N SER A 109 0.68 -14.70 -11.72
CA SER A 109 1.38 -15.20 -10.54
C SER A 109 0.57 -14.92 -9.28
N GLY A 110 0.79 -15.74 -8.25
CA GLY A 110 0.12 -15.64 -6.97
C GLY A 110 -1.32 -16.16 -6.98
N SER A 111 -1.83 -16.44 -5.78
CA SER A 111 -3.18 -16.92 -5.55
C SER A 111 -3.96 -15.94 -4.69
N SER A 112 -5.18 -15.60 -5.08
CA SER A 112 -5.98 -14.57 -4.38
C SER A 112 -7.48 -14.80 -4.47
N ILE A 113 -8.18 -14.15 -3.55
CA ILE A 113 -9.61 -13.88 -3.65
C ILE A 113 -9.77 -12.42 -4.03
N VAL A 114 -10.32 -12.14 -5.20
CA VAL A 114 -10.67 -10.78 -5.63
C VAL A 114 -12.09 -10.49 -5.15
N LYS A 115 -12.25 -9.39 -4.43
CA LYS A 115 -13.53 -8.95 -3.88
C LYS A 115 -14.17 -7.88 -4.76
N ASP A 116 -13.42 -6.80 -5.06
CA ASP A 116 -13.94 -5.67 -5.81
C ASP A 116 -12.93 -5.22 -6.88
N ILE A 117 -13.45 -4.77 -8.02
CA ILE A 117 -12.72 -4.07 -9.08
C ILE A 117 -13.42 -2.72 -9.27
N VAL A 118 -12.71 -1.63 -8.99
CA VAL A 118 -13.26 -0.28 -9.07
C VAL A 118 -12.44 0.54 -10.04
N PHE A 119 -13.12 1.28 -10.92
CA PHE A 119 -12.53 2.31 -11.75
C PHE A 119 -12.96 3.68 -11.25
N GLU A 120 -11.99 4.45 -10.78
CA GLU A 120 -12.22 5.85 -10.42
C GLU A 120 -11.75 6.76 -11.54
N LYS A 121 -12.61 7.70 -11.95
CA LYS A 121 -12.21 8.69 -12.94
C LYS A 121 -11.00 9.47 -12.42
N ARG A 122 -9.95 9.54 -13.25
CA ARG A 122 -8.73 10.24 -12.89
C ARG A 122 -9.01 11.72 -12.67
N GLN A 123 -8.68 12.20 -11.47
CA GLN A 123 -8.81 13.62 -11.15
C GLN A 123 -7.61 14.40 -11.67
N GLU A 124 -7.86 15.63 -12.12
CA GLU A 124 -6.79 16.57 -12.40
C GLU A 124 -6.04 16.94 -11.12
N ILE A 125 -4.73 17.10 -11.25
CA ILE A 125 -3.92 17.60 -10.13
C ILE A 125 -4.22 19.10 -10.02
N LEU A 126 -4.81 19.47 -8.88
CA LEU A 126 -5.02 20.88 -8.55
C LEU A 126 -3.66 21.56 -8.32
N THR A 127 -3.57 22.82 -8.67
CA THR A 127 -2.47 23.67 -8.18
C THR A 127 -2.54 23.80 -6.67
N TYR A 128 -1.45 24.19 -6.02
CA TYR A 128 -1.43 24.40 -4.56
C TYR A 128 -2.52 25.38 -4.11
N ASP A 129 -2.69 26.49 -4.82
CA ASP A 129 -3.67 27.52 -4.49
C ASP A 129 -5.12 27.01 -4.63
N GLU A 130 -5.41 26.21 -5.66
CA GLU A 130 -6.72 25.58 -5.83
C GLU A 130 -6.96 24.53 -4.75
N TRP A 131 -5.93 23.78 -4.37
CA TRP A 131 -6.04 22.77 -3.32
C TRP A 131 -6.29 23.44 -1.96
N ILE A 132 -5.48 24.44 -1.59
CA ILE A 132 -5.60 25.11 -0.28
C ILE A 132 -6.94 25.83 -0.13
N SER A 133 -7.47 26.41 -1.23
CA SER A 133 -8.76 27.10 -1.22
C SER A 133 -9.95 26.18 -0.93
N LYS A 134 -9.80 24.89 -1.17
CA LYS A 134 -10.80 23.85 -0.88
C LYS A 134 -10.68 23.24 0.52
N GLN A 135 -9.62 23.58 1.27
CA GLN A 135 -9.42 23.06 2.61
C GLN A 135 -10.09 23.98 3.63
N SER A 136 -10.87 23.40 4.54
CA SER A 136 -11.28 24.08 5.76
C SER A 136 -10.13 23.96 6.76
N ILE A 137 -9.27 24.99 6.83
CA ILE A 137 -8.19 25.03 7.81
C ILE A 137 -8.83 25.39 9.15
N THR A 138 -8.96 24.40 10.02
CA THR A 138 -9.29 24.65 11.42
C THR A 138 -7.99 24.83 12.16
N ASP A 139 -7.86 25.89 12.97
CA ASP A 139 -6.73 26.05 13.87
C ASP A 139 -6.68 24.84 14.79
N LEU A 140 -5.69 23.98 14.58
CA LEU A 140 -5.41 22.89 15.50
C LEU A 140 -4.92 23.52 16.81
N ASN A 141 -5.62 23.29 17.89
CA ASN A 141 -5.30 23.77 19.24
C ASN A 141 -4.03 23.11 19.79
N ASN A 142 -2.89 23.22 19.09
CA ASN A 142 -1.58 22.68 19.50
C ASN A 142 -1.59 21.19 19.93
N GLU A 143 -2.55 20.41 19.47
CA GLU A 143 -2.58 18.99 19.73
C GLU A 143 -1.53 18.28 18.85
N VAL A 144 -0.64 17.56 19.51
CA VAL A 144 0.41 16.77 18.85
C VAL A 144 0.01 15.30 18.93
N ILE A 145 -0.18 14.67 17.78
CA ILE A 145 -0.37 13.22 17.67
C ILE A 145 0.99 12.59 17.44
N CYS A 146 1.45 11.76 18.39
CA CYS A 146 2.66 10.97 18.24
C CYS A 146 2.32 9.55 17.80
N ILE A 147 3.01 9.07 16.78
CA ILE A 147 2.89 7.70 16.27
C ILE A 147 4.27 7.07 16.33
N GLU A 148 4.38 5.94 17.03
CA GLU A 148 5.62 5.17 17.08
C GLU A 148 5.82 4.45 15.74
N GLY A 149 6.92 4.76 15.06
CA GLY A 149 7.20 4.29 13.71
C GLY A 149 7.31 2.78 13.60
N GLU A 150 7.81 2.11 14.64
CA GLU A 150 7.99 0.65 14.70
C GLU A 150 6.68 -0.13 14.90
N ASN A 151 5.54 0.54 15.09
CA ASN A 151 4.23 -0.07 15.32
C ASN A 151 3.24 0.15 14.14
N PRO A 152 3.52 -0.31 12.92
CA PRO A 152 2.60 -0.19 11.80
C PRO A 152 1.44 -1.18 11.91
N VAL A 153 0.34 -0.87 11.22
CA VAL A 153 -0.81 -1.78 11.11
C VAL A 153 -0.76 -2.64 9.86
N LEU A 154 -0.05 -2.19 8.80
CA LEU A 154 0.08 -2.93 7.55
C LEU A 154 1.34 -2.53 6.80
N LYS A 155 1.96 -3.49 6.11
CA LYS A 155 3.16 -3.32 5.29
C LYS A 155 3.00 -4.02 3.96
N SER A 156 3.67 -3.53 2.92
CA SER A 156 3.66 -4.14 1.58
C SER A 156 4.70 -5.25 1.40
N ASP A 157 5.70 -5.34 2.30
CA ASP A 157 6.77 -6.33 2.21
C ASP A 157 7.12 -6.87 3.61
N SER A 158 7.44 -8.16 3.69
CA SER A 158 7.85 -8.84 4.94
C SER A 158 9.20 -8.38 5.45
N ALA A 159 10.03 -7.74 4.64
CA ALA A 159 11.32 -7.17 5.04
C ALA A 159 11.18 -5.84 5.80
N LEU A 160 10.01 -5.22 5.78
CA LEU A 160 9.72 -3.99 6.51
C LEU A 160 9.43 -4.30 7.98
N ILE A 161 10.48 -4.64 8.73
CA ILE A 161 10.42 -5.04 10.14
C ILE A 161 10.82 -3.90 11.06
N PRO A 162 10.35 -3.92 12.33
CA PRO A 162 10.91 -3.08 13.37
C PRO A 162 12.40 -3.39 13.62
N LEU A 163 13.20 -2.37 13.82
CA LEU A 163 14.66 -2.41 13.94
C LEU A 163 15.13 -1.57 15.14
N VAL A 164 16.40 -1.73 15.50
CA VAL A 164 17.07 -1.02 16.60
C VAL A 164 18.06 0.01 16.05
N ASP A 165 17.96 1.25 16.49
CA ASP A 165 19.00 2.27 16.34
C ASP A 165 19.50 2.74 17.72
N ASN A 166 20.76 2.43 18.01
CA ASN A 166 21.46 2.87 19.22
C ASN A 166 22.52 3.96 18.92
N THR A 167 22.54 4.51 17.71
CA THR A 167 23.56 5.47 17.28
C THR A 167 23.29 6.88 17.74
N THR A 168 22.06 7.20 18.13
CA THR A 168 21.64 8.52 18.57
C THR A 168 20.74 8.47 19.80
N PRO A 169 20.89 9.40 20.76
CA PRO A 169 20.00 9.49 21.92
C PRO A 169 18.63 10.14 21.59
N PHE A 170 18.43 10.60 20.36
CA PHE A 170 17.19 11.26 19.94
C PHE A 170 16.10 10.28 19.50
N VAL A 171 16.43 8.98 19.35
CA VAL A 171 15.46 7.94 19.03
C VAL A 171 14.77 7.47 20.30
N SER A 172 13.48 7.27 20.26
CA SER A 172 12.67 6.77 21.38
C SER A 172 11.88 5.53 20.93
N PRO A 173 11.83 4.46 21.74
CA PRO A 173 12.57 4.26 23.00
C PRO A 173 14.07 4.01 22.78
N SER A 174 14.91 4.40 23.72
CA SER A 174 16.34 4.07 23.71
C SER A 174 16.81 3.59 25.09
N ASP A 175 17.78 2.68 25.09
CA ASP A 175 18.42 2.17 26.29
C ASP A 175 19.93 2.04 25.98
N PRO A 176 20.85 2.53 26.86
CA PRO A 176 22.29 2.48 26.57
C PRO A 176 22.87 1.08 26.66
N VAL A 177 22.13 0.10 27.19
CA VAL A 177 22.62 -1.27 27.47
C VAL A 177 21.82 -2.32 26.71
N LYS A 178 20.57 -2.04 26.37
CA LYS A 178 19.62 -3.01 25.78
C LYS A 178 19.13 -2.53 24.43
N ASP A 179 18.98 -3.46 23.52
CA ASP A 179 18.36 -3.18 22.22
C ASP A 179 16.87 -2.92 22.38
N LYS A 180 16.42 -1.78 21.89
CA LYS A 180 15.01 -1.35 21.82
C LYS A 180 14.60 -1.16 20.38
N LEU A 181 13.49 -1.77 19.98
CA LEU A 181 12.90 -1.52 18.67
C LEU A 181 12.36 -0.08 18.65
N ASN A 182 12.87 0.77 17.76
CA ASN A 182 12.61 2.21 17.78
C ASN A 182 12.54 2.85 16.39
N TYR A 183 12.60 2.05 15.32
CA TYR A 183 12.31 2.50 13.96
C TYR A 183 11.90 1.31 13.08
N ILE A 184 11.48 1.55 11.83
CA ILE A 184 11.03 0.50 10.93
C ILE A 184 11.71 0.59 9.56
N GLY A 185 11.92 -0.57 8.94
CA GLY A 185 12.33 -0.72 7.54
C GLY A 185 13.80 -0.46 7.28
N GLY A 186 14.33 0.70 7.68
CA GLY A 186 15.72 1.06 7.43
C GLY A 186 16.13 0.90 5.98
N SER A 187 17.28 0.26 5.73
CA SER A 187 17.77 -0.04 4.37
C SER A 187 16.87 -1.00 3.58
N ASN A 188 16.00 -1.75 4.25
CA ASN A 188 15.04 -2.64 3.60
C ASN A 188 13.85 -1.88 2.99
N TRP A 189 13.62 -0.63 3.41
CA TRP A 189 12.59 0.23 2.81
C TRP A 189 13.18 1.02 1.63
N SER A 190 13.59 0.31 0.61
CA SER A 190 14.27 0.87 -0.57
C SER A 190 13.65 0.47 -1.90
N LYS A 191 12.73 -0.49 -1.89
CA LYS A 191 12.03 -0.95 -3.09
C LYS A 191 10.93 0.05 -3.48
N THR A 192 10.91 0.45 -4.73
CA THR A 192 9.88 1.37 -5.25
C THR A 192 8.48 0.80 -5.03
N GLY A 193 7.59 1.64 -4.54
CA GLY A 193 6.21 1.25 -4.28
C GLY A 193 5.96 0.62 -2.91
N ASP A 194 7.00 0.33 -2.12
CA ASP A 194 6.81 -0.14 -0.76
C ASP A 194 6.05 0.88 0.09
N THR A 195 5.15 0.34 0.91
CA THR A 195 4.28 1.14 1.78
C THR A 195 4.28 0.58 3.19
N ILE A 196 4.23 1.50 4.15
CA ILE A 196 3.98 1.21 5.57
C ILE A 196 2.78 2.05 5.98
N THR A 197 1.81 1.45 6.65
CA THR A 197 0.57 2.09 7.06
C THR A 197 0.46 2.13 8.57
N TRP A 198 0.19 3.30 9.12
CA TRP A 198 -0.20 3.50 10.51
C TRP A 198 -1.65 3.96 10.58
N SER A 199 -2.31 3.70 11.69
CA SER A 199 -3.64 4.27 11.97
C SER A 199 -3.61 5.04 13.28
N PHE A 200 -4.34 6.15 13.31
CA PHE A 200 -4.50 6.99 14.49
C PHE A 200 -5.91 7.57 14.52
N ASN A 201 -6.38 7.90 15.70
CA ASN A 201 -7.68 8.54 15.89
C ASN A 201 -7.49 10.05 15.95
N VAL A 202 -8.40 10.78 15.32
CA VAL A 202 -8.56 12.23 15.44
C VAL A 202 -9.92 12.46 16.09
N GLU A 203 -9.92 13.07 17.27
CA GLU A 203 -11.15 13.43 17.98
C GLU A 203 -11.64 14.83 17.59
#